data_99edf7ebd560cf52e4a5267843c4b412
#
_entry.id   99edf7ebd560cf52e4a5267843c4b412
#
_cell.length_a   1.000
_cell.length_b   1.000
_cell.length_c   1.000
_cell.angle_alpha   90.00
_cell.angle_beta   90.00
_cell.angle_gamma   90.00
#
_symmetry.space_group_name_H-M   'P 1'
#
loop_
_entity.id
_entity.type
_entity.pdbx_description
1 polymer ?
#
loop_
_entity_poly.entity_id
_entity_poly.type
_entity_poly.pdbx_seq_one_letter_code
_entity_poly.pdbx_strand_id
1 'polypeptide(L)'
;MGTVYIIKNDISEKVYIGSTKQKLNVRMNEHRSRSRKGVKRYELYNYMREIGEEHFYIEPLIESVPDERLYEEELHAIANYPRQEDLLNTVHGFPLQECYIIALEYNNGKRIKEIARERGHCSKNVTAVLKHMGIEVLDWNEHQKIKVDESDLRRMYVDEMMSTTEIAKVYGTSPVTINKWLRRYDIPVRKAINRKYLR
;
A
#
# COMPACT_ATOMS: atom_id res chain seq x y z
N MET A 1 13.79 22.50 -17.75
CA MET A 1 14.24 22.98 -16.41
C MET A 1 13.03 23.24 -15.55
N GLY A 2 13.01 22.70 -14.34
CA GLY A 2 11.93 22.88 -13.36
C GLY A 2 12.43 23.51 -12.07
N THR A 3 11.51 23.66 -11.12
CA THR A 3 11.78 24.21 -9.79
C THR A 3 11.13 23.31 -8.73
N VAL A 4 11.89 22.91 -7.74
CA VAL A 4 11.33 22.38 -6.48
C VAL A 4 11.00 23.58 -5.61
N TYR A 5 9.79 23.61 -5.08
CA TYR A 5 9.26 24.73 -4.31
C TYR A 5 8.73 24.30 -2.96
N ILE A 6 8.62 25.25 -2.06
CA ILE A 6 7.93 25.10 -0.77
C ILE A 6 6.74 26.06 -0.70
N ILE A 7 5.60 25.56 -0.25
CA ILE A 7 4.46 26.39 0.15
C ILE A 7 4.47 26.50 1.67
N LYS A 8 4.48 27.72 2.15
CA LYS A 8 4.42 28.08 3.56
C LYS A 8 3.13 28.85 3.86
N ASN A 9 2.86 29.09 5.12
CA ASN A 9 1.79 29.98 5.58
C ASN A 9 2.29 30.84 6.73
N ASP A 10 1.57 31.94 7.03
CA ASP A 10 1.90 32.88 8.11
C ASP A 10 1.22 32.56 9.44
N ILE A 11 0.45 31.46 9.52
CA ILE A 11 -0.30 31.03 10.71
C ILE A 11 0.42 29.96 11.50
N SER A 12 1.11 29.03 10.80
CA SER A 12 1.75 27.86 11.41
C SER A 12 3.04 27.47 10.70
N GLU A 13 3.74 26.50 11.27
CA GLU A 13 4.96 25.94 10.70
C GLU A 13 4.69 24.88 9.60
N LYS A 14 3.42 24.54 9.36
CA LYS A 14 3.06 23.53 8.34
C LYS A 14 3.44 23.99 6.94
N VAL A 15 4.05 23.10 6.19
CA VAL A 15 4.56 23.37 4.84
C VAL A 15 4.23 22.26 3.85
N TYR A 16 4.29 22.58 2.59
CA TYR A 16 4.18 21.60 1.50
C TYR A 16 5.35 21.78 0.54
N ILE A 17 5.99 20.69 0.13
CA ILE A 17 7.07 20.67 -0.87
C ILE A 17 6.51 20.05 -2.15
N GLY A 18 6.84 20.62 -3.29
CA GLY A 18 6.43 20.09 -4.60
C GLY A 18 7.36 20.56 -5.70
N SER A 19 7.12 20.08 -6.90
CA SER A 19 7.88 20.48 -8.07
C SER A 19 6.99 20.98 -9.21
N THR A 20 7.56 21.81 -10.08
CA THR A 20 6.85 22.34 -11.25
C THR A 20 7.82 22.73 -12.37
N LYS A 21 7.34 22.62 -13.61
CA LYS A 21 7.96 23.20 -14.82
C LYS A 21 7.40 24.57 -15.18
N GLN A 22 6.37 24.98 -14.45
CA GLN A 22 5.68 26.26 -14.67
C GLN A 22 6.24 27.35 -13.74
N LYS A 23 5.90 28.61 -14.01
CA LYS A 23 6.18 29.71 -13.08
C LYS A 23 5.45 29.49 -11.75
N LEU A 24 6.10 29.81 -10.64
CA LEU A 24 5.59 29.56 -9.30
C LEU A 24 4.23 30.20 -9.03
N ASN A 25 3.98 31.42 -9.53
CA ASN A 25 2.68 32.09 -9.41
C ASN A 25 1.55 31.31 -10.12
N VAL A 26 1.82 30.73 -11.29
CA VAL A 26 0.86 29.88 -12.01
C VAL A 26 0.57 28.64 -11.19
N ARG A 27 1.63 28.00 -10.69
CA ARG A 27 1.50 26.81 -9.85
C ARG A 27 0.72 27.07 -8.56
N MET A 28 0.98 28.19 -7.89
CA MET A 28 0.23 28.58 -6.69
C MET A 28 -1.27 28.79 -6.99
N ASN A 29 -1.60 29.43 -8.10
CA ASN A 29 -2.99 29.61 -8.53
C ASN A 29 -3.69 28.27 -8.81
N GLU A 30 -2.98 27.28 -9.35
CA GLU A 30 -3.52 25.92 -9.49
C GLU A 30 -3.82 25.27 -8.12
N HIS A 31 -2.94 25.42 -7.13
CA HIS A 31 -3.17 24.91 -5.78
C HIS A 31 -4.41 25.57 -5.16
N ARG A 32 -4.53 26.89 -5.23
CA ARG A 32 -5.72 27.62 -4.76
C ARG A 32 -7.00 27.16 -5.47
N SER A 33 -6.96 27.01 -6.80
CA SER A 33 -8.10 26.50 -7.56
C SER A 33 -8.53 25.09 -7.13
N ARG A 34 -7.59 24.19 -6.88
CA ARG A 34 -7.87 22.83 -6.40
C ARG A 34 -8.42 22.83 -4.98
N SER A 35 -7.94 23.70 -4.11
CA SER A 35 -8.48 23.89 -2.77
C SER A 35 -9.96 24.29 -2.83
N ARG A 36 -10.31 25.31 -3.61
CA ARG A 36 -11.70 25.79 -3.80
C ARG A 36 -12.64 24.71 -4.37
N LYS A 37 -12.14 23.84 -5.25
CA LYS A 37 -12.91 22.73 -5.82
C LYS A 37 -13.22 21.62 -4.80
N GLY A 38 -12.78 21.76 -3.56
CA GLY A 38 -13.09 20.81 -2.48
C GLY A 38 -12.40 19.45 -2.62
N VAL A 39 -11.22 19.39 -3.26
CA VAL A 39 -10.44 18.16 -3.37
C VAL A 39 -10.00 17.74 -1.97
N LYS A 40 -10.66 16.73 -1.39
CA LYS A 40 -10.42 16.26 0.00
C LYS A 40 -9.19 15.37 0.18
N ARG A 41 -8.66 14.85 -0.93
CA ARG A 41 -7.60 13.82 -0.91
C ARG A 41 -6.23 14.33 -0.42
N TYR A 42 -5.99 15.64 -0.51
CA TYR A 42 -4.68 16.22 -0.21
C TYR A 42 -4.76 17.12 1.02
N GLU A 43 -3.87 16.89 1.97
CA GLU A 43 -3.81 17.60 3.25
C GLU A 43 -3.60 19.11 3.04
N LEU A 44 -2.73 19.50 2.11
CA LEU A 44 -2.53 20.89 1.73
C LEU A 44 -3.87 21.62 1.41
N TYR A 45 -4.75 20.97 0.62
CA TYR A 45 -6.01 21.62 0.23
C TYR A 45 -7.04 21.65 1.35
N ASN A 46 -7.01 20.66 2.24
CA ASN A 46 -7.82 20.66 3.46
C ASN A 46 -7.39 21.81 4.35
N TYR A 47 -6.10 21.95 4.56
CA TYR A 47 -5.53 22.99 5.40
C TYR A 47 -5.69 24.40 4.80
N MET A 48 -5.56 24.57 3.48
CA MET A 48 -5.89 25.83 2.80
C MET A 48 -7.34 26.27 2.99
N ARG A 49 -8.28 25.32 3.08
CA ARG A 49 -9.70 25.65 3.35
C ARG A 49 -9.98 25.96 4.81
N GLU A 50 -9.21 25.35 5.70
CA GLU A 50 -9.34 25.55 7.15
C GLU A 50 -8.90 26.95 7.59
N ILE A 51 -7.73 27.40 7.14
CA ILE A 51 -7.13 28.67 7.62
C ILE A 51 -7.23 29.83 6.62
N GLY A 52 -7.70 29.59 5.40
CA GLY A 52 -7.77 30.59 4.33
C GLY A 52 -6.58 30.48 3.36
N GLU A 53 -6.86 30.49 2.05
CA GLU A 53 -5.84 30.37 1.02
C GLU A 53 -4.94 31.61 0.87
N GLU A 54 -5.39 32.76 1.37
CA GLU A 54 -4.67 34.03 1.41
C GLU A 54 -3.44 34.01 2.30
N HIS A 55 -3.42 33.12 3.32
CA HIS A 55 -2.30 32.93 4.23
C HIS A 55 -1.14 32.17 3.59
N PHE A 56 -1.34 31.55 2.42
CA PHE A 56 -0.32 30.70 1.80
C PHE A 56 0.47 31.45 0.72
N TYR A 57 1.78 31.21 0.71
CA TYR A 57 2.71 31.73 -0.26
C TYR A 57 3.68 30.65 -0.72
N ILE A 58 4.24 30.81 -1.92
CA ILE A 58 5.14 29.83 -2.56
C ILE A 58 6.51 30.45 -2.77
N GLU A 59 7.55 29.71 -2.43
CA GLU A 59 8.96 30.09 -2.60
C GLU A 59 9.73 29.00 -3.34
N PRO A 60 10.75 29.36 -4.14
CA PRO A 60 11.64 28.35 -4.71
C PRO A 60 12.52 27.73 -3.61
N LEU A 61 12.72 26.43 -3.66
CA LEU A 61 13.63 25.69 -2.81
C LEU A 61 14.89 25.28 -3.59
N ILE A 62 14.72 24.76 -4.81
CA ILE A 62 15.80 24.40 -5.74
C ILE A 62 15.37 24.85 -7.13
N GLU A 63 16.13 25.77 -7.75
CA GLU A 63 15.85 26.28 -9.08
C GLU A 63 16.68 25.57 -10.17
N SER A 64 16.24 25.69 -11.41
CA SER A 64 16.96 25.20 -12.59
C SER A 64 17.27 23.70 -12.57
N VAL A 65 16.37 22.91 -11.99
CA VAL A 65 16.49 21.45 -11.93
C VAL A 65 16.20 20.85 -13.32
N PRO A 66 17.07 19.96 -13.85
CA PRO A 66 16.78 19.22 -15.08
C PRO A 66 15.47 18.44 -14.97
N ASP A 67 14.71 18.38 -16.06
CA ASP A 67 13.37 17.78 -16.06
C ASP A 67 13.37 16.30 -15.62
N GLU A 68 14.44 15.57 -15.97
CA GLU A 68 14.64 14.16 -15.64
C GLU A 68 14.84 13.93 -14.13
N ARG A 69 15.45 14.93 -13.45
CA ARG A 69 15.75 14.85 -12.02
C ARG A 69 14.74 15.55 -11.13
N LEU A 70 13.74 16.23 -11.73
CA LEU A 70 12.83 17.07 -10.99
C LEU A 70 12.04 16.30 -9.91
N TYR A 71 11.60 15.10 -10.23
CA TYR A 71 10.90 14.23 -9.27
C TYR A 71 11.82 13.70 -8.17
N GLU A 72 13.06 13.33 -8.52
CA GLU A 72 14.05 12.85 -7.56
C GLU A 72 14.42 13.95 -6.55
N GLU A 73 14.66 15.17 -7.03
CA GLU A 73 14.98 16.31 -6.17
C GLU A 73 13.80 16.72 -5.27
N GLU A 74 12.54 16.61 -5.75
CA GLU A 74 11.37 16.79 -4.90
C GLU A 74 11.33 15.76 -3.76
N LEU A 75 11.51 14.47 -4.07
CA LEU A 75 11.54 13.41 -3.05
C LEU A 75 12.69 13.62 -2.05
N HIS A 76 13.85 14.01 -2.54
CA HIS A 76 15.01 14.27 -1.71
C HIS A 76 14.76 15.47 -0.76
N ALA A 77 14.15 16.55 -1.27
CA ALA A 77 13.79 17.71 -0.45
C ALA A 77 12.74 17.35 0.63
N ILE A 78 11.74 16.51 0.29
CA ILE A 78 10.75 16.01 1.24
C ILE A 78 11.43 15.16 2.32
N ALA A 79 12.26 14.18 1.93
CA ALA A 79 12.90 13.25 2.85
C ALA A 79 13.88 13.94 3.83
N ASN A 80 14.53 15.02 3.39
CA ASN A 80 15.49 15.76 4.21
C ASN A 80 14.91 17.00 4.91
N TYR A 81 13.58 17.22 4.83
CA TYR A 81 12.96 18.32 5.57
C TYR A 81 13.07 18.09 7.08
N PRO A 82 13.59 19.05 7.86
CA PRO A 82 13.95 18.80 9.27
C PRO A 82 12.77 18.43 10.17
N ARG A 83 11.59 18.98 9.88
CA ARG A 83 10.37 18.77 10.67
C ARG A 83 9.32 18.02 9.84
N GLN A 84 9.51 16.71 9.75
CA GLN A 84 8.62 15.83 8.96
C GLN A 84 7.15 15.90 9.39
N GLU A 85 6.89 16.18 10.66
CA GLU A 85 5.55 16.36 11.25
C GLU A 85 4.80 17.58 10.72
N ASP A 86 5.52 18.58 10.20
CA ASP A 86 4.93 19.80 9.63
C ASP A 86 4.62 19.67 8.13
N LEU A 87 5.00 18.55 7.50
CA LEU A 87 4.76 18.36 6.08
C LEU A 87 3.29 18.05 5.77
N LEU A 88 2.68 18.86 4.91
CA LEU A 88 1.36 18.64 4.32
C LEU A 88 1.40 17.73 3.08
N ASN A 89 2.56 17.13 2.80
CA ASN A 89 2.73 16.20 1.70
C ASN A 89 1.99 14.90 1.98
N THR A 90 1.37 14.35 0.94
CA THR A 90 0.62 13.10 1.03
C THR A 90 1.08 12.10 -0.02
N VAL A 91 1.12 10.83 0.34
CA VAL A 91 1.34 9.72 -0.56
C VAL A 91 0.02 8.98 -0.75
N HIS A 92 -0.48 8.93 -1.97
CA HIS A 92 -1.80 8.34 -2.27
C HIS A 92 -2.95 8.88 -1.41
N GLY A 93 -2.83 10.13 -0.92
CA GLY A 93 -3.81 10.79 -0.07
C GLY A 93 -3.63 10.52 1.44
N PHE A 94 -2.52 9.93 1.83
CA PHE A 94 -2.13 9.74 3.24
C PHE A 94 -1.06 10.76 3.62
N PRO A 95 -1.17 11.40 4.80
CA PRO A 95 -0.06 12.15 5.38
C PRO A 95 1.20 11.28 5.46
N LEU A 96 2.37 11.87 5.28
CA LEU A 96 3.64 11.12 5.35
C LEU A 96 3.80 10.38 6.66
N GLN A 97 3.45 11.01 7.78
CA GLN A 97 3.50 10.38 9.10
C GLN A 97 2.65 9.12 9.16
N GLU A 98 1.45 9.14 8.58
CA GLU A 98 0.59 7.96 8.49
C GLU A 98 1.19 6.86 7.61
N CYS A 99 1.87 7.23 6.52
CA CYS A 99 2.60 6.28 5.67
C CYS A 99 3.69 5.54 6.46
N TYR A 100 4.46 6.25 7.30
CA TYR A 100 5.46 5.61 8.17
C TYR A 100 4.84 4.66 9.19
N ILE A 101 3.70 5.02 9.78
CA ILE A 101 3.01 4.15 10.73
C ILE A 101 2.48 2.89 10.03
N ILE A 102 1.89 3.03 8.84
CA ILE A 102 1.45 1.90 8.00
C ILE A 102 2.63 0.96 7.69
N ALA A 103 3.78 1.53 7.32
CA ALA A 103 4.99 0.78 7.04
C ALA A 103 5.50 0.01 8.28
N LEU A 104 5.52 0.68 9.43
CA LEU A 104 5.93 0.08 10.70
C LEU A 104 5.01 -1.07 11.12
N GLU A 105 3.69 -0.87 11.05
CA GLU A 105 2.70 -1.91 11.38
C GLU A 105 2.83 -3.13 10.46
N TYR A 106 3.05 -2.89 9.17
CA TYR A 106 3.25 -3.97 8.21
C TYR A 106 4.55 -4.75 8.46
N ASN A 107 5.67 -4.07 8.73
CA ASN A 107 6.95 -4.69 9.05
C ASN A 107 6.90 -5.47 10.39
N ASN A 108 6.03 -5.06 11.31
CA ASN A 108 5.74 -5.80 12.54
C ASN A 108 4.77 -6.99 12.35
N GLY A 109 4.47 -7.35 11.10
CA GLY A 109 3.67 -8.53 10.75
C GLY A 109 2.16 -8.31 10.70
N LYS A 110 1.67 -7.08 10.85
CA LYS A 110 0.25 -6.79 10.76
C LYS A 110 -0.24 -6.90 9.31
N ARG A 111 -1.40 -7.49 9.10
CA ARG A 111 -1.95 -7.72 7.76
C ARG A 111 -2.48 -6.44 7.13
N ILE A 112 -2.30 -6.26 5.83
CA ILE A 112 -2.82 -5.10 5.08
C ILE A 112 -4.32 -4.88 5.33
N LYS A 113 -5.12 -5.94 5.38
CA LYS A 113 -6.57 -5.85 5.65
C LYS A 113 -6.88 -5.34 7.07
N GLU A 114 -6.07 -5.68 8.04
CA GLU A 114 -6.19 -5.23 9.43
C GLU A 114 -5.83 -3.76 9.53
N ILE A 115 -4.67 -3.37 8.98
CA ILE A 115 -4.23 -1.97 8.90
C ILE A 115 -5.29 -1.12 8.20
N ALA A 116 -5.79 -1.56 7.04
CA ALA A 116 -6.81 -0.85 6.29
C ALA A 116 -8.10 -0.65 7.08
N ARG A 117 -8.59 -1.70 7.75
CA ARG A 117 -9.80 -1.65 8.57
C ARG A 117 -9.67 -0.72 9.77
N GLU A 118 -8.56 -0.82 10.51
CA GLU A 118 -8.34 -0.04 11.72
C GLU A 118 -8.14 1.44 11.44
N ARG A 119 -7.59 1.76 10.26
CA ARG A 119 -7.35 3.15 9.84
C ARG A 119 -8.43 3.72 8.93
N GLY A 120 -9.52 2.99 8.67
CA GLY A 120 -10.62 3.45 7.81
C GLY A 120 -10.26 3.59 6.33
N HIS A 121 -9.30 2.82 5.85
CA HIS A 121 -8.84 2.85 4.47
C HIS A 121 -9.16 1.57 3.69
N CYS A 122 -9.02 1.60 2.38
CA CYS A 122 -9.09 0.39 1.58
C CYS A 122 -7.70 -0.27 1.45
N SER A 123 -7.66 -1.60 1.40
CA SER A 123 -6.42 -2.38 1.28
C SER A 123 -5.59 -1.98 0.06
N LYS A 124 -6.22 -1.57 -1.04
CA LYS A 124 -5.54 -1.11 -2.25
C LYS A 124 -4.68 0.13 -1.99
N ASN A 125 -5.19 1.09 -1.22
CA ASN A 125 -4.45 2.31 -0.88
C ASN A 125 -3.28 1.99 0.05
N VAL A 126 -3.49 1.16 1.08
CA VAL A 126 -2.41 0.70 1.98
C VAL A 126 -1.30 0.00 1.18
N THR A 127 -1.66 -0.89 0.25
CA THR A 127 -0.70 -1.54 -0.66
C THR A 127 0.07 -0.51 -1.50
N ALA A 128 -0.61 0.51 -2.02
CA ALA A 128 0.03 1.55 -2.83
C ALA A 128 1.03 2.38 -2.01
N VAL A 129 0.70 2.70 -0.76
CA VAL A 129 1.62 3.38 0.19
C VAL A 129 2.85 2.52 0.44
N LEU A 130 2.69 1.24 0.80
CA LEU A 130 3.81 0.33 1.07
C LEU A 130 4.76 0.23 -0.13
N LYS A 131 4.20 0.05 -1.34
CA LYS A 131 4.99 0.02 -2.58
C LYS A 131 5.73 1.34 -2.84
N HIS A 132 5.07 2.48 -2.60
CA HIS A 132 5.70 3.79 -2.74
C HIS A 132 6.88 3.96 -1.78
N MET A 133 6.79 3.39 -0.58
CA MET A 133 7.85 3.39 0.42
C MET A 133 8.94 2.32 0.17
N GLY A 134 8.91 1.64 -0.99
CA GLY A 134 9.89 0.61 -1.35
C GLY A 134 9.74 -0.69 -0.55
N ILE A 135 8.62 -0.87 0.16
CA ILE A 135 8.37 -2.09 0.93
C ILE A 135 7.77 -3.14 0.00
N GLU A 136 8.42 -4.29 -0.08
CA GLU A 136 7.91 -5.43 -0.81
C GLU A 136 6.64 -5.94 -0.13
N VAL A 137 5.53 -5.84 -0.86
CA VAL A 137 4.25 -6.37 -0.40
C VAL A 137 4.19 -7.85 -0.78
N LEU A 138 4.42 -8.69 0.21
CA LEU A 138 4.30 -10.13 0.05
C LEU A 138 2.85 -10.48 -0.31
N ASP A 139 2.65 -11.23 -1.38
CA ASP A 139 1.33 -11.78 -1.68
C ASP A 139 0.98 -12.76 -0.55
N TRP A 140 0.04 -12.32 0.32
CA TRP A 140 -0.41 -13.13 1.44
C TRP A 140 -0.92 -14.51 1.00
N ASN A 141 -1.39 -14.63 -0.25
CA ASN A 141 -1.76 -15.90 -0.83
C ASN A 141 -0.53 -16.80 -1.11
N GLU A 142 0.65 -16.23 -1.25
CA GLU A 142 1.89 -17.03 -1.38
C GLU A 142 2.38 -17.56 -0.03
N HIS A 143 2.21 -16.81 1.06
CA HIS A 143 2.52 -17.31 2.41
C HIS A 143 1.51 -18.37 2.90
N GLN A 144 0.27 -18.34 2.41
CA GLN A 144 -0.75 -19.37 2.71
C GLN A 144 -0.82 -20.46 1.63
N LYS A 145 -0.04 -20.40 0.59
CA LYS A 145 0.18 -21.57 -0.26
C LYS A 145 1.00 -22.56 0.55
N ILE A 146 0.29 -23.35 1.37
CA ILE A 146 0.84 -24.60 1.91
C ILE A 146 1.44 -25.30 0.70
N LYS A 147 2.79 -25.33 0.64
CA LYS A 147 3.49 -26.08 -0.39
C LYS A 147 3.30 -27.54 -0.03
N VAL A 148 2.29 -28.15 -0.60
CA VAL A 148 2.12 -29.61 -0.54
C VAL A 148 3.09 -30.17 -1.56
N ASP A 149 4.09 -30.89 -1.07
CA ASP A 149 4.99 -31.62 -1.95
C ASP A 149 4.23 -32.73 -2.66
N GLU A 150 4.51 -32.94 -3.96
CA GLU A 150 3.82 -33.95 -4.77
C GLU A 150 4.11 -35.36 -4.25
N SER A 151 5.36 -35.64 -3.89
CA SER A 151 5.79 -36.97 -3.42
C SER A 151 5.13 -37.32 -2.09
N ASP A 152 5.06 -36.37 -1.15
CA ASP A 152 4.39 -36.54 0.13
C ASP A 152 2.88 -36.71 -0.04
N LEU A 153 2.25 -35.90 -0.92
CA LEU A 153 0.82 -36.02 -1.18
C LEU A 153 0.48 -37.37 -1.82
N ARG A 154 1.32 -37.82 -2.77
CA ARG A 154 1.16 -39.12 -3.43
C ARG A 154 1.32 -40.25 -2.43
N ARG A 155 2.36 -40.23 -1.60
CA ARG A 155 2.58 -41.20 -0.54
C ARG A 155 1.37 -41.29 0.40
N MET A 156 0.92 -40.18 0.99
CA MET A 156 -0.22 -40.18 1.93
C MET A 156 -1.52 -40.62 1.27
N TYR A 157 -1.79 -40.15 0.03
CA TYR A 157 -3.06 -40.41 -0.61
C TYR A 157 -3.13 -41.78 -1.31
N VAL A 158 -2.04 -42.19 -1.98
CA VAL A 158 -2.02 -43.44 -2.78
C VAL A 158 -1.51 -44.61 -1.97
N ASP A 159 -0.35 -44.47 -1.29
CA ASP A 159 0.30 -45.58 -0.62
C ASP A 159 -0.29 -45.84 0.77
N GLU A 160 -0.47 -44.75 1.57
CA GLU A 160 -1.04 -44.83 2.93
C GLU A 160 -2.56 -44.79 2.93
N MET A 161 -3.20 -44.65 1.74
CA MET A 161 -4.66 -44.66 1.57
C MET A 161 -5.43 -43.62 2.42
N MET A 162 -4.76 -42.56 2.90
CA MET A 162 -5.40 -41.50 3.69
C MET A 162 -6.50 -40.80 2.92
N SER A 163 -7.54 -40.37 3.62
CA SER A 163 -8.61 -39.55 3.04
C SER A 163 -8.15 -38.09 2.88
N THR A 164 -8.79 -37.35 1.99
CA THR A 164 -8.53 -35.91 1.82
C THR A 164 -8.79 -35.12 3.09
N THR A 165 -9.66 -35.61 3.98
CA THR A 165 -9.95 -34.99 5.28
C THR A 165 -8.81 -35.20 6.28
N GLU A 166 -8.20 -36.39 6.31
CA GLU A 166 -7.05 -36.70 7.16
C GLU A 166 -5.82 -35.94 6.69
N ILE A 167 -5.53 -35.95 5.39
CA ILE A 167 -4.42 -35.17 4.82
C ILE A 167 -4.62 -33.68 5.07
N ALA A 168 -5.85 -33.16 4.96
CA ALA A 168 -6.16 -31.76 5.27
C ALA A 168 -5.85 -31.38 6.71
N LYS A 169 -6.04 -32.29 7.68
CA LYS A 169 -5.64 -32.08 9.08
C LYS A 169 -4.12 -32.02 9.24
N VAL A 170 -3.37 -32.89 8.56
CA VAL A 170 -1.90 -32.89 8.59
C VAL A 170 -1.34 -31.55 8.09
N TYR A 171 -1.89 -31.02 6.99
CA TYR A 171 -1.44 -29.76 6.41
C TYR A 171 -2.13 -28.52 6.98
N GLY A 172 -3.02 -28.62 7.95
CA GLY A 172 -3.76 -27.48 8.52
C GLY A 172 -4.62 -26.75 7.49
N THR A 173 -5.22 -27.46 6.52
CA THR A 173 -5.99 -26.91 5.42
C THR A 173 -7.37 -27.56 5.27
N SER A 174 -8.10 -27.23 4.18
CA SER A 174 -9.40 -27.83 3.91
C SER A 174 -9.29 -29.03 2.94
N PRO A 175 -10.18 -30.01 3.02
CA PRO A 175 -10.24 -31.12 2.06
C PRO A 175 -10.40 -30.65 0.60
N VAL A 176 -11.07 -29.51 0.40
CA VAL A 176 -11.22 -28.88 -0.93
C VAL A 176 -9.86 -28.44 -1.47
N THR A 177 -8.99 -27.92 -0.61
CA THR A 177 -7.63 -27.54 -0.99
C THR A 177 -6.81 -28.77 -1.38
N ILE A 178 -6.89 -29.87 -0.62
CA ILE A 178 -6.21 -31.13 -0.98
C ILE A 178 -6.71 -31.66 -2.32
N ASN A 179 -8.01 -31.63 -2.59
CA ASN A 179 -8.55 -32.04 -3.88
C ASN A 179 -8.02 -31.20 -5.06
N LYS A 180 -7.79 -29.88 -4.84
CA LYS A 180 -7.15 -29.02 -5.86
C LYS A 180 -5.71 -29.44 -6.13
N TRP A 181 -4.94 -29.79 -5.10
CA TRP A 181 -3.58 -30.28 -5.23
C TRP A 181 -3.50 -31.64 -5.92
N LEU A 182 -4.39 -32.60 -5.57
CA LEU A 182 -4.49 -33.89 -6.25
C LEU A 182 -4.69 -33.71 -7.75
N ARG A 183 -5.63 -32.83 -8.15
CA ARG A 183 -5.87 -32.50 -9.57
C ARG A 183 -4.68 -31.82 -10.24
N ARG A 184 -3.98 -30.94 -9.53
CA ARG A 184 -2.82 -30.21 -10.04
C ARG A 184 -1.64 -31.14 -10.33
N TYR A 185 -1.48 -32.21 -9.54
CA TYR A 185 -0.45 -33.22 -9.69
C TYR A 185 -0.93 -34.47 -10.45
N ASP A 186 -2.07 -34.37 -11.14
CA ASP A 186 -2.66 -35.47 -11.90
C ASP A 186 -2.83 -36.79 -11.11
N ILE A 187 -3.08 -36.66 -9.77
CA ILE A 187 -3.36 -37.80 -8.92
C ILE A 187 -4.87 -38.08 -8.98
N PRO A 188 -5.28 -39.30 -9.41
CA PRO A 188 -6.72 -39.64 -9.56
C PRO A 188 -7.45 -39.54 -8.22
N VAL A 189 -8.52 -38.71 -8.20
CA VAL A 189 -9.36 -38.59 -7.00
C VAL A 189 -10.26 -39.82 -6.89
N ARG A 190 -10.15 -40.54 -5.77
CA ARG A 190 -11.00 -41.71 -5.48
C ARG A 190 -12.48 -41.27 -5.46
N LYS A 191 -13.36 -42.05 -6.12
CA LYS A 191 -14.80 -41.84 -6.01
C LYS A 191 -15.21 -42.06 -4.54
N ALA A 192 -16.00 -41.14 -3.99
CA ALA A 192 -16.54 -41.31 -2.67
C ALA A 192 -17.38 -42.62 -2.63
N ILE A 193 -16.95 -43.57 -1.80
CA ILE A 193 -17.75 -44.77 -1.54
C ILE A 193 -18.93 -44.32 -0.73
N ASN A 194 -20.11 -44.38 -1.32
CA ASN A 194 -21.34 -43.99 -0.69
C ASN A 194 -21.67 -45.03 0.41
N ARG A 195 -21.28 -44.75 1.65
CA ARG A 195 -21.46 -45.63 2.83
C ARG A 195 -22.94 -45.99 3.11
N LYS A 196 -23.90 -45.43 2.34
CA LYS A 196 -25.32 -45.76 2.43
C LYS A 196 -25.68 -47.16 1.97
N TYR A 197 -24.80 -47.86 1.26
CA TYR A 197 -25.08 -49.19 0.69
C TYR A 197 -24.20 -50.31 1.32
N LEU A 198 -23.56 -50.05 2.44
CA LEU A 198 -22.80 -51.04 3.23
C LEU A 198 -23.54 -51.31 4.56
N ARG A 199 -24.83 -51.72 4.47
CA ARG A 199 -25.57 -52.35 5.55
C ARG A 199 -26.13 -53.66 5.05
#